data_953a3a2b3cc765d0f9f75f3646b9fa63
#
_entry.id   953a3a2b3cc765d0f9f75f3646b9fa63
#
_cell.length_a   1.000
_cell.length_b   1.000
_cell.length_c   1.000
_cell.angle_alpha   90.00
_cell.angle_beta   90.00
_cell.angle_gamma   90.00
#
_symmetry.space_group_name_H-M   'P 1'
#
loop_
_entity.id
_entity.type
_entity.pdbx_description
1 polymer ?
#
loop_
_entity_poly.entity_id
_entity_poly.type
_entity_poly.pdbx_seq_one_letter_code
_entity_poly.pdbx_strand_id
1 'polypeptide(L)'
;MTYSGTSWHLRHRQGKCEQMTNHKMEEIDALYRQGKERLAAQQYADALSALRQVRGMHAGHYKDTDQLIVEAQTRMQKQKWQARSPRAPNQVNPVLIGVIVLFAILAVFALSTFLSAPASPGASSGGAGKLAPQQRSEMYKSAPAMTIDVNKTYIATIKTAKGNIVAELYPKDAPQHVNNFVFLARDGFFNNLTFHRVEPGFVIQGGDPLGTGTGGPGYTVPPEIKAKHTNGALAMARQGGPAQTTPSSGSQFYITLAPQSGLDGKYTVFGQVTSGLEVVAKIARGDVIQSVTIEEK
;
A
#
# COMPACT_ATOMS: atom_id res chain seq x y z
N MET A 1 71.28 1.46 -2.93
CA MET A 1 70.58 2.75 -3.23
C MET A 1 69.30 2.47 -3.98
N THR A 2 68.24 3.07 -3.52
CA THR A 2 66.95 3.46 -4.14
C THR A 2 65.81 2.49 -4.10
N TYR A 3 64.95 2.61 -3.05
CA TYR A 3 63.52 2.38 -3.12
C TYR A 3 62.80 3.31 -2.12
N SER A 4 62.54 4.57 -2.49
CA SER A 4 61.76 5.50 -1.64
C SER A 4 60.67 6.30 -2.37
N GLY A 5 60.43 6.04 -3.69
CA GLY A 5 59.51 6.84 -4.48
C GLY A 5 58.04 6.38 -4.47
N THR A 6 57.77 5.10 -4.29
CA THR A 6 56.43 4.51 -4.44
C THR A 6 55.51 4.71 -3.23
N SER A 7 56.06 4.85 -2.04
CA SER A 7 55.30 5.04 -0.79
C SER A 7 54.67 6.44 -0.67
N TRP A 8 55.29 7.49 -1.24
CA TRP A 8 54.81 8.86 -1.17
C TRP A 8 53.59 9.09 -2.09
N HIS A 9 53.59 8.54 -3.30
CA HIS A 9 52.47 8.65 -4.23
C HIS A 9 51.21 7.88 -3.78
N LEU A 10 51.35 6.74 -3.12
CA LEU A 10 50.25 6.00 -2.56
C LEU A 10 49.58 6.72 -1.39
N ARG A 11 50.33 7.28 -0.46
CA ARG A 11 49.82 8.08 0.67
C ARG A 11 49.11 9.36 0.20
N HIS A 12 49.64 10.03 -0.83
CA HIS A 12 49.00 11.23 -1.38
C HIS A 12 47.69 10.94 -2.14
N ARG A 13 47.59 9.79 -2.79
CA ARG A 13 46.33 9.30 -3.41
C ARG A 13 45.30 8.86 -2.36
N GLN A 14 45.72 8.18 -1.29
CA GLN A 14 44.82 7.80 -0.19
C GLN A 14 44.30 9.05 0.55
N GLY A 15 45.11 10.03 0.88
CA GLY A 15 44.63 11.25 1.50
C GLY A 15 43.64 12.07 0.66
N LYS A 16 43.85 12.12 -0.68
CA LYS A 16 42.88 12.76 -1.58
C LYS A 16 41.57 11.98 -1.65
N CYS A 17 41.61 10.64 -1.63
CA CYS A 17 40.42 9.81 -1.66
C CYS A 17 39.61 9.92 -0.35
N GLU A 18 40.29 10.00 0.81
CA GLU A 18 39.66 10.25 2.12
C GLU A 18 39.04 11.65 2.19
N GLN A 19 39.72 12.68 1.70
CA GLN A 19 39.17 14.04 1.67
C GLN A 19 37.95 14.16 0.76
N MET A 20 37.95 13.46 -0.41
CA MET A 20 36.78 13.44 -1.31
C MET A 20 35.59 12.67 -0.70
N THR A 21 35.83 11.59 0.04
CA THR A 21 34.79 10.86 0.74
C THR A 21 34.19 11.66 1.90
N ASN A 22 35.03 12.36 2.68
CA ASN A 22 34.58 13.22 3.77
C ASN A 22 33.77 14.42 3.27
N HIS A 23 34.20 15.10 2.22
CA HIS A 23 33.45 16.20 1.61
C HIS A 23 32.09 15.75 1.07
N LYS A 24 32.04 14.59 0.43
CA LYS A 24 30.76 14.01 -0.05
C LYS A 24 29.81 13.65 1.10
N MET A 25 30.33 13.17 2.23
CA MET A 25 29.53 12.88 3.42
C MET A 25 28.98 14.15 4.07
N GLU A 26 29.77 15.22 4.13
CA GLU A 26 29.30 16.53 4.62
C GLU A 26 28.17 17.10 3.75
N GLU A 27 28.26 16.95 2.43
CA GLU A 27 27.21 17.37 1.50
C GLU A 27 25.91 16.56 1.72
N ILE A 28 26.02 15.24 1.89
CA ILE A 28 24.89 14.36 2.21
C ILE A 28 24.24 14.76 3.52
N ASP A 29 25.03 15.02 4.57
CA ASP A 29 24.52 15.48 5.87
C ASP A 29 23.84 16.84 5.80
N ALA A 30 24.35 17.76 4.99
CA ALA A 30 23.76 19.07 4.77
C ALA A 30 22.40 18.96 4.06
N LEU A 31 22.32 18.17 2.99
CA LEU A 31 21.06 17.91 2.26
C LEU A 31 20.04 17.19 3.14
N TYR A 32 20.46 16.24 3.97
CA TYR A 32 19.59 15.55 4.92
C TYR A 32 18.99 16.53 5.96
N ARG A 33 19.83 17.39 6.57
CA ARG A 33 19.35 18.44 7.50
C ARG A 33 18.38 19.39 6.81
N GLN A 34 18.71 19.86 5.61
CA GLN A 34 17.83 20.72 4.82
C GLN A 34 16.49 20.05 4.54
N GLY A 35 16.48 18.75 4.20
CA GLY A 35 15.25 17.99 3.99
C GLY A 35 14.36 17.95 5.23
N LYS A 36 14.95 17.74 6.42
CA LYS A 36 14.20 17.76 7.70
C LYS A 36 13.65 19.14 8.04
N GLU A 37 14.45 20.20 7.87
CA GLU A 37 14.03 21.58 8.11
C GLU A 37 12.86 21.99 7.19
N ARG A 38 12.95 21.66 5.89
CA ARG A 38 11.87 21.91 4.92
C ARG A 38 10.60 21.14 5.25
N LEU A 39 10.74 19.89 5.73
CA LEU A 39 9.61 19.08 6.17
C LEU A 39 8.90 19.70 7.39
N ALA A 40 9.67 20.15 8.38
CA ALA A 40 9.14 20.85 9.54
C ALA A 40 8.48 22.19 9.18
N ALA A 41 9.02 22.91 8.20
CA ALA A 41 8.46 24.13 7.65
C ALA A 41 7.26 23.91 6.72
N GLN A 42 6.75 22.68 6.58
CA GLN A 42 5.65 22.28 5.69
C GLN A 42 5.90 22.55 4.19
N GLN A 43 7.14 22.71 3.80
CA GLN A 43 7.62 22.87 2.42
C GLN A 43 7.90 21.50 1.81
N TYR A 44 6.85 20.69 1.63
CA TYR A 44 6.96 19.26 1.32
C TYR A 44 7.62 18.97 -0.03
N ALA A 45 7.42 19.80 -1.05
CA ALA A 45 8.05 19.63 -2.36
C ALA A 45 9.58 19.79 -2.29
N ASP A 46 10.04 20.80 -1.56
CA ASP A 46 11.45 21.08 -1.39
C ASP A 46 12.12 20.03 -0.48
N ALA A 47 11.42 19.61 0.59
CA ALA A 47 11.86 18.51 1.44
C ALA A 47 12.08 17.21 0.63
N LEU A 48 11.13 16.87 -0.26
CA LEU A 48 11.23 15.71 -1.14
C LEU A 48 12.41 15.81 -2.10
N SER A 49 12.69 17.00 -2.65
CA SER A 49 13.83 17.23 -3.54
C SER A 49 15.14 16.94 -2.82
N ALA A 50 15.35 17.54 -1.66
CA ALA A 50 16.58 17.37 -0.87
C ALA A 50 16.78 15.91 -0.41
N LEU A 51 15.74 15.27 0.15
CA LEU A 51 15.83 13.89 0.63
C LEU A 51 16.05 12.87 -0.50
N ARG A 52 15.50 13.11 -1.70
CA ARG A 52 15.76 12.25 -2.87
C ARG A 52 17.19 12.38 -3.38
N GLN A 53 17.80 13.57 -3.27
CA GLN A 53 19.23 13.76 -3.59
C GLN A 53 20.09 12.97 -2.61
N VAL A 54 19.82 13.03 -1.30
CA VAL A 54 20.50 12.21 -0.29
C VAL A 54 20.45 10.73 -0.66
N ARG A 55 19.25 10.22 -1.01
CA ARG A 55 19.07 8.82 -1.42
C ARG A 55 19.83 8.46 -2.70
N GLY A 56 19.97 9.41 -3.63
CA GLY A 56 20.74 9.21 -4.87
C GLY A 56 22.25 9.23 -4.69
N MET A 57 22.75 9.95 -3.67
CA MET A 57 24.19 10.13 -3.41
C MET A 57 24.78 9.02 -2.53
N HIS A 58 23.97 8.33 -1.73
CA HIS A 58 24.38 7.26 -0.81
C HIS A 58 23.90 5.90 -1.32
N ALA A 59 24.84 4.97 -1.54
CA ALA A 59 24.56 3.61 -2.02
C ALA A 59 24.02 2.72 -0.87
N GLY A 60 22.92 3.08 -0.26
CA GLY A 60 22.29 2.38 0.86
C GLY A 60 21.32 3.27 1.62
N HIS A 61 20.76 2.76 2.72
CA HIS A 61 19.88 3.56 3.57
C HIS A 61 20.71 4.57 4.40
N TYR A 62 20.50 5.86 4.15
CA TYR A 62 21.11 6.92 4.94
C TYR A 62 20.14 7.40 6.01
N LYS A 63 20.41 7.06 7.28
CA LYS A 63 19.55 7.38 8.44
C LYS A 63 18.07 6.98 8.14
N ASP A 64 17.14 7.85 8.46
CA ASP A 64 15.69 7.69 8.25
C ASP A 64 15.18 8.35 6.95
N THR A 65 16.07 8.60 5.97
CA THR A 65 15.76 9.32 4.73
C THR A 65 14.54 8.77 3.99
N ASP A 66 14.41 7.44 3.88
CA ASP A 66 13.27 6.82 3.18
C ASP A 66 11.96 7.06 3.93
N GLN A 67 11.98 7.03 5.26
CA GLN A 67 10.80 7.35 6.09
C GLN A 67 10.39 8.82 5.93
N LEU A 68 11.36 9.74 5.93
CA LEU A 68 11.11 11.16 5.73
C LEU A 68 10.59 11.48 4.33
N ILE A 69 11.03 10.76 3.30
CA ILE A 69 10.48 10.87 1.92
C ILE A 69 9.01 10.48 1.91
N VAL A 70 8.66 9.37 2.55
CA VAL A 70 7.26 8.89 2.65
C VAL A 70 6.41 9.89 3.43
N GLU A 71 6.91 10.39 4.56
CA GLU A 71 6.21 11.39 5.36
C GLU A 71 5.94 12.68 4.57
N ALA A 72 6.97 13.21 3.87
CA ALA A 72 6.84 14.40 3.05
C ALA A 72 5.81 14.22 1.92
N GLN A 73 5.79 13.05 1.27
CA GLN A 73 4.80 12.72 0.24
C GLN A 73 3.38 12.71 0.78
N THR A 74 3.17 12.05 1.92
CA THR A 74 1.86 11.93 2.57
C THR A 74 1.32 13.30 2.99
N ARG A 75 2.16 14.11 3.64
CA ARG A 75 1.78 15.46 4.08
C ARG A 75 1.49 16.40 2.90
N MET A 76 2.27 16.30 1.82
CA MET A 76 2.03 17.07 0.58
C MET A 76 0.70 16.70 -0.07
N GLN A 77 0.34 15.43 -0.10
CA GLN A 77 -0.96 14.99 -0.64
C GLN A 77 -2.11 15.49 0.22
N LYS A 78 -2.00 15.40 1.54
CA LYS A 78 -2.99 15.94 2.49
C LYS A 78 -3.20 17.44 2.28
N GLN A 79 -2.13 18.20 2.11
CA GLN A 79 -2.18 19.64 1.84
C GLN A 79 -2.89 19.95 0.51
N LYS A 80 -2.57 19.21 -0.57
CA LYS A 80 -3.23 19.34 -1.88
C LYS A 80 -4.72 18.98 -1.81
N TRP A 81 -5.08 17.96 -1.03
CA TRP A 81 -6.47 17.57 -0.82
C TRP A 81 -7.25 18.66 -0.07
N GLN A 82 -6.70 19.19 1.02
CA GLN A 82 -7.30 20.30 1.78
C GLN A 82 -7.49 21.57 0.93
N ALA A 83 -6.53 21.87 0.03
CA ALA A 83 -6.62 23.00 -0.88
C ALA A 83 -7.68 22.82 -1.98
N ARG A 84 -8.04 21.57 -2.33
CA ARG A 84 -9.05 21.21 -3.34
C ARG A 84 -10.45 21.02 -2.75
N SER A 85 -10.57 20.86 -1.43
CA SER A 85 -11.88 20.76 -0.76
C SER A 85 -12.58 22.12 -0.91
N PRO A 86 -13.81 22.18 -1.46
CA PRO A 86 -14.54 23.43 -1.51
C PRO A 86 -14.69 23.95 -0.07
N ARG A 87 -14.31 25.20 0.15
CA ARG A 87 -14.64 25.90 1.39
C ARG A 87 -16.12 25.71 1.62
N ALA A 88 -16.49 25.20 2.79
CA ALA A 88 -17.89 25.15 3.18
C ALA A 88 -18.50 26.54 2.96
N PRO A 89 -19.67 26.65 2.31
CA PRO A 89 -20.30 27.94 2.08
C PRO A 89 -20.59 28.58 3.43
N ASN A 90 -20.12 29.80 3.63
CA ASN A 90 -20.37 30.61 4.79
C ASN A 90 -21.89 30.72 5.01
N GLN A 91 -22.33 30.37 6.20
CA GLN A 91 -23.62 30.68 6.81
C GLN A 91 -24.83 30.56 5.90
N VAL A 92 -25.41 29.38 5.85
CA VAL A 92 -26.76 29.20 5.33
C VAL A 92 -27.74 29.80 6.35
N ASN A 93 -28.59 30.72 5.87
CA ASN A 93 -29.59 31.43 6.68
C ASN A 93 -30.48 30.39 7.42
N PRO A 94 -30.62 30.41 8.75
CA PRO A 94 -31.35 29.43 9.54
C PRO A 94 -32.83 29.25 9.11
N VAL A 95 -33.42 30.26 8.49
CA VAL A 95 -34.76 30.17 7.90
C VAL A 95 -34.81 29.25 6.69
N LEU A 96 -33.75 29.22 5.86
CA LEU A 96 -33.66 28.34 4.68
C LEU A 96 -33.49 26.86 5.10
N ILE A 97 -32.78 26.61 6.20
CA ILE A 97 -32.61 25.26 6.77
C ILE A 97 -33.96 24.72 7.28
N GLY A 98 -34.77 25.54 7.92
CA GLY A 98 -36.08 25.15 8.42
C GLY A 98 -37.04 24.71 7.30
N VAL A 99 -37.03 25.41 6.18
CA VAL A 99 -37.87 25.09 5.01
C VAL A 99 -37.41 23.79 4.33
N ILE A 100 -36.09 23.57 4.18
CA ILE A 100 -35.55 22.35 3.57
C ILE A 100 -35.82 21.13 4.45
N VAL A 101 -35.71 21.24 5.77
CA VAL A 101 -35.99 20.15 6.72
C VAL A 101 -37.49 19.80 6.69
N LEU A 102 -38.38 20.77 6.60
CA LEU A 102 -39.84 20.52 6.51
C LEU A 102 -40.21 19.76 5.24
N PHE A 103 -39.64 20.12 4.09
CA PHE A 103 -39.85 19.38 2.82
C PHE A 103 -39.24 17.98 2.84
N ALA A 104 -38.09 17.79 3.48
CA ALA A 104 -37.47 16.48 3.64
C ALA A 104 -38.30 15.54 4.54
N ILE A 105 -38.91 16.04 5.61
CA ILE A 105 -39.78 15.24 6.49
C ILE A 105 -41.07 14.82 5.76
N LEU A 106 -41.68 15.69 4.97
CA LEU A 106 -42.87 15.37 4.17
C LEU A 106 -42.58 14.36 3.05
N ALA A 107 -41.39 14.40 2.43
CA ALA A 107 -40.95 13.46 1.42
C ALA A 107 -40.69 12.06 2.00
N VAL A 108 -40.14 11.97 3.22
CA VAL A 108 -39.89 10.69 3.92
C VAL A 108 -41.20 10.02 4.33
N PHE A 109 -42.26 10.78 4.73
CA PHE A 109 -43.56 10.21 5.09
C PHE A 109 -44.35 9.67 3.87
N ALA A 110 -44.15 10.24 2.68
CA ALA A 110 -44.79 9.75 1.45
C ALA A 110 -44.09 8.51 0.86
N LEU A 111 -42.82 8.25 1.19
CA LEU A 111 -42.03 7.15 0.66
C LEU A 111 -42.07 5.86 1.54
N SER A 112 -42.57 5.99 2.80
CA SER A 112 -42.59 4.85 3.75
C SER A 112 -43.73 3.86 3.54
N THR A 113 -44.68 4.11 2.61
CA THR A 113 -45.81 3.21 2.33
C THR A 113 -45.64 2.31 1.09
N PHE A 114 -44.48 2.38 0.41
CA PHE A 114 -44.26 1.60 -0.82
C PHE A 114 -42.87 0.93 -0.82
N LEU A 115 -42.55 0.02 0.05
CA LEU A 115 -41.58 -1.05 -0.20
C LEU A 115 -41.35 -1.89 1.06
N SER A 116 -42.22 -2.84 1.29
CA SER A 116 -41.88 -4.01 2.10
C SER A 116 -41.86 -5.21 1.19
N ALA A 117 -40.74 -5.49 0.56
CA ALA A 117 -40.39 -6.77 0.00
C ALA A 117 -39.12 -7.29 0.70
N PRO A 118 -39.11 -8.59 1.11
CA PRO A 118 -37.94 -9.14 1.80
C PRO A 118 -36.75 -9.22 0.83
N ALA A 119 -35.65 -8.59 1.20
CA ALA A 119 -34.40 -8.66 0.46
C ALA A 119 -33.78 -10.05 0.61
N SER A 120 -33.64 -10.75 -0.51
CA SER A 120 -32.77 -11.94 -0.62
C SER A 120 -31.32 -11.58 -0.34
N PRO A 121 -30.55 -12.42 0.39
CA PRO A 121 -29.14 -12.18 0.61
C PRO A 121 -28.32 -12.58 -0.63
N GLY A 122 -28.10 -11.64 -1.53
CA GLY A 122 -27.33 -11.90 -2.73
C GLY A 122 -26.85 -10.63 -3.41
N ALA A 123 -25.53 -10.51 -3.50
CA ALA A 123 -24.78 -9.53 -4.27
C ALA A 123 -24.77 -8.10 -3.69
N SER A 124 -23.89 -7.86 -2.74
CA SER A 124 -23.33 -6.53 -2.46
C SER A 124 -22.73 -5.99 -3.77
N SER A 125 -23.39 -5.03 -4.38
CA SER A 125 -22.83 -4.27 -5.52
C SER A 125 -21.68 -3.43 -5.00
N GLY A 126 -20.44 -3.85 -5.23
CA GLY A 126 -19.20 -3.30 -4.70
C GLY A 126 -19.12 -1.78 -4.69
N GLY A 127 -19.22 -1.17 -3.50
CA GLY A 127 -19.14 0.28 -3.34
C GLY A 127 -17.80 0.84 -3.75
N ALA A 128 -16.71 0.18 -3.38
CA ALA A 128 -15.33 0.58 -3.69
C ALA A 128 -15.05 0.52 -5.20
N GLY A 129 -15.55 -0.50 -5.90
CA GLY A 129 -15.29 -0.65 -7.34
C GLY A 129 -15.79 0.49 -8.20
N LYS A 130 -16.71 1.33 -7.72
CA LYS A 130 -17.23 2.51 -8.41
C LYS A 130 -16.41 3.77 -8.18
N LEU A 131 -15.50 3.78 -7.21
CA LEU A 131 -14.66 4.92 -6.86
C LEU A 131 -13.32 4.87 -7.62
N ALA A 132 -12.74 6.05 -7.87
CA ALA A 132 -11.36 6.11 -8.34
C ALA A 132 -10.41 5.50 -7.29
N PRO A 133 -9.28 4.86 -7.70
CA PRO A 133 -8.35 4.23 -6.77
C PRO A 133 -8.02 5.06 -5.53
N GLN A 134 -7.65 6.34 -5.71
CA GLN A 134 -7.23 7.23 -4.62
C GLN A 134 -8.33 7.52 -3.60
N GLN A 135 -9.61 7.44 -4.00
CA GLN A 135 -10.76 7.65 -3.12
C GLN A 135 -11.02 6.46 -2.20
N ARG A 136 -10.41 5.30 -2.48
CA ARG A 136 -10.52 4.08 -1.67
C ARG A 136 -9.53 4.07 -0.51
N SER A 137 -8.57 4.99 -0.48
CA SER A 137 -7.65 5.12 0.64
C SER A 137 -8.40 5.54 1.90
N GLU A 138 -8.22 4.78 2.96
CA GLU A 138 -8.85 5.02 4.28
C GLU A 138 -10.39 5.11 4.24
N MET A 139 -11.05 4.40 3.30
CA MET A 139 -12.49 4.47 3.14
C MET A 139 -13.29 3.66 4.17
N TYR A 140 -12.68 2.64 4.79
CA TYR A 140 -13.33 1.83 5.81
C TYR A 140 -12.82 2.23 7.21
N LYS A 141 -13.70 2.14 8.21
CA LYS A 141 -13.39 2.52 9.61
C LYS A 141 -12.75 1.39 10.40
N SER A 142 -12.94 0.15 9.99
CA SER A 142 -12.46 -1.06 10.67
C SER A 142 -12.36 -2.23 9.70
N ALA A 143 -11.60 -3.26 10.10
CA ALA A 143 -11.59 -4.54 9.40
C ALA A 143 -13.00 -5.16 9.35
N PRO A 144 -13.34 -5.90 8.28
CA PRO A 144 -14.65 -6.52 8.14
C PRO A 144 -14.91 -7.58 9.22
N ALA A 145 -16.15 -7.70 9.65
CA ALA A 145 -16.57 -8.84 10.47
C ALA A 145 -16.29 -10.16 9.72
N MET A 146 -16.08 -11.25 10.46
CA MET A 146 -15.85 -12.57 9.89
C MET A 146 -17.12 -13.06 9.18
N THR A 147 -17.03 -13.30 7.88
CA THR A 147 -18.15 -13.74 7.02
C THR A 147 -17.83 -14.99 6.22
N ILE A 148 -16.55 -15.40 6.16
CA ILE A 148 -16.16 -16.62 5.48
C ILE A 148 -16.36 -17.85 6.38
N ASP A 149 -16.57 -19.01 5.74
CA ASP A 149 -16.47 -20.31 6.40
C ASP A 149 -15.07 -20.89 6.19
N VAL A 150 -14.32 -21.08 7.28
CA VAL A 150 -12.93 -21.60 7.22
C VAL A 150 -12.83 -23.04 6.68
N ASN A 151 -13.93 -23.77 6.58
CA ASN A 151 -13.98 -25.12 6.03
C ASN A 151 -14.20 -25.16 4.52
N LYS A 152 -14.53 -24.02 3.90
CA LYS A 152 -14.70 -23.89 2.46
C LYS A 152 -13.38 -23.53 1.78
N THR A 153 -13.33 -23.80 0.48
CA THR A 153 -12.23 -23.40 -0.40
C THR A 153 -12.56 -22.07 -1.06
N TYR A 154 -11.61 -21.17 -1.06
CA TYR A 154 -11.69 -19.85 -1.70
C TYR A 154 -10.62 -19.73 -2.77
N ILE A 155 -11.06 -19.51 -4.02
CA ILE A 155 -10.16 -19.30 -5.16
C ILE A 155 -10.25 -17.85 -5.60
N ALA A 156 -9.12 -17.15 -5.55
CA ALA A 156 -9.00 -15.78 -6.03
C ALA A 156 -8.44 -15.77 -7.45
N THR A 157 -9.11 -15.05 -8.36
CA THR A 157 -8.61 -14.79 -9.71
C THR A 157 -8.29 -13.30 -9.85
N ILE A 158 -7.00 -12.98 -9.97
CA ILE A 158 -6.49 -11.63 -10.23
C ILE A 158 -6.34 -11.48 -11.75
N LYS A 159 -7.18 -10.67 -12.37
CA LYS A 159 -7.17 -10.42 -13.80
C LYS A 159 -6.24 -9.25 -14.14
N THR A 160 -5.37 -9.46 -15.11
CA THR A 160 -4.46 -8.44 -15.65
C THR A 160 -4.48 -8.45 -17.19
N ALA A 161 -3.90 -7.42 -17.81
CA ALA A 161 -3.72 -7.41 -19.27
C ALA A 161 -2.76 -8.51 -19.77
N LYS A 162 -1.92 -9.07 -18.87
CA LYS A 162 -0.94 -10.13 -19.18
C LYS A 162 -1.48 -11.54 -18.96
N GLY A 163 -2.71 -11.66 -18.45
CA GLY A 163 -3.38 -12.92 -18.13
C GLY A 163 -3.94 -12.94 -16.72
N ASN A 164 -4.47 -14.10 -16.34
CA ASN A 164 -5.04 -14.35 -15.03
C ASN A 164 -4.00 -14.99 -14.11
N ILE A 165 -3.98 -14.56 -12.86
CA ILE A 165 -3.25 -15.18 -11.76
C ILE A 165 -4.31 -15.79 -10.84
N VAL A 166 -4.29 -17.11 -10.69
CA VAL A 166 -5.28 -17.86 -9.87
C VAL A 166 -4.58 -18.34 -8.60
N ALA A 167 -5.15 -18.06 -7.45
CA ALA A 167 -4.60 -18.45 -6.16
C ALA A 167 -5.66 -19.11 -5.29
N GLU A 168 -5.30 -20.20 -4.63
CA GLU A 168 -6.07 -20.79 -3.55
C GLU A 168 -5.71 -20.06 -2.24
N LEU A 169 -6.75 -19.69 -1.47
CA LEU A 169 -6.57 -18.99 -0.20
C LEU A 169 -6.55 -20.00 0.97
N TYR A 170 -5.94 -19.62 2.08
CA TYR A 170 -5.70 -20.47 3.24
C TYR A 170 -6.56 -20.06 4.46
N PRO A 171 -7.89 -20.27 4.43
CA PRO A 171 -8.79 -19.79 5.49
C PRO A 171 -8.52 -20.43 6.86
N LYS A 172 -7.95 -21.65 6.92
CA LYS A 172 -7.58 -22.32 8.18
C LYS A 172 -6.29 -21.77 8.80
N ASP A 173 -5.39 -21.26 7.96
CA ASP A 173 -4.09 -20.74 8.43
C ASP A 173 -4.12 -19.25 8.73
N ALA A 174 -4.88 -18.50 7.95
CA ALA A 174 -4.98 -17.05 8.04
C ALA A 174 -6.43 -16.57 7.85
N PRO A 175 -7.38 -16.97 8.75
CA PRO A 175 -8.80 -16.69 8.58
C PRO A 175 -9.12 -15.21 8.48
N GLN A 176 -8.49 -14.34 9.27
CA GLN A 176 -8.75 -12.90 9.21
C GLN A 176 -8.23 -12.28 7.91
N HIS A 177 -7.05 -12.70 7.41
CA HIS A 177 -6.49 -12.22 6.16
C HIS A 177 -7.32 -12.68 4.95
N VAL A 178 -7.77 -13.94 4.95
CA VAL A 178 -8.64 -14.46 3.88
C VAL A 178 -9.98 -13.75 3.89
N ASN A 179 -10.63 -13.63 5.05
CA ASN A 179 -11.89 -12.89 5.19
C ASN A 179 -11.76 -11.46 4.67
N ASN A 180 -10.71 -10.77 5.07
CA ASN A 180 -10.40 -9.41 4.65
C ASN A 180 -10.18 -9.30 3.13
N PHE A 181 -9.37 -10.19 2.55
CA PHE A 181 -9.09 -10.19 1.11
C PHE A 181 -10.35 -10.49 0.29
N VAL A 182 -11.16 -11.47 0.71
CA VAL A 182 -12.45 -11.82 0.11
C VAL A 182 -13.41 -10.64 0.17
N PHE A 183 -13.54 -9.96 1.31
CA PHE A 183 -14.37 -8.78 1.45
C PHE A 183 -13.96 -7.68 0.47
N LEU A 184 -12.70 -7.31 0.45
CA LEU A 184 -12.18 -6.25 -0.42
C LEU A 184 -12.29 -6.61 -1.91
N ALA A 185 -12.09 -7.87 -2.27
CA ALA A 185 -12.25 -8.35 -3.64
C ALA A 185 -13.72 -8.27 -4.10
N ARG A 186 -14.65 -8.73 -3.25
CA ARG A 186 -16.11 -8.69 -3.52
C ARG A 186 -16.63 -7.25 -3.62
N ASP A 187 -16.06 -6.31 -2.85
CA ASP A 187 -16.40 -4.88 -2.93
C ASP A 187 -15.72 -4.16 -4.11
N GLY A 188 -14.86 -4.84 -4.87
CA GLY A 188 -14.14 -4.29 -6.02
C GLY A 188 -13.00 -3.33 -5.63
N PHE A 189 -12.53 -3.40 -4.38
CA PHE A 189 -11.46 -2.53 -3.88
C PHE A 189 -10.18 -2.61 -4.70
N PHE A 190 -9.84 -3.78 -5.23
CA PHE A 190 -8.61 -3.98 -6.00
C PHE A 190 -8.72 -3.57 -7.47
N ASN A 191 -9.93 -3.29 -7.98
CA ASN A 191 -10.13 -2.98 -9.39
C ASN A 191 -9.39 -1.70 -9.80
N ASN A 192 -8.62 -1.77 -10.89
CA ASN A 192 -7.81 -0.68 -11.43
C ASN A 192 -6.68 -0.20 -10.49
N LEU A 193 -6.31 -0.95 -9.45
CA LEU A 193 -5.07 -0.72 -8.71
C LEU A 193 -3.88 -1.25 -9.50
N THR A 194 -2.68 -0.81 -9.15
CA THR A 194 -1.46 -1.21 -9.84
C THR A 194 -0.56 -2.08 -8.99
N PHE A 195 0.27 -2.88 -9.66
CA PHE A 195 1.47 -3.44 -9.03
C PHE A 195 2.50 -2.31 -8.92
N HIS A 196 2.49 -1.60 -7.81
CA HIS A 196 3.31 -0.40 -7.60
C HIS A 196 4.79 -0.71 -7.32
N ARG A 197 5.11 -1.97 -6.92
CA ARG A 197 6.48 -2.46 -6.68
C ARG A 197 6.66 -3.82 -7.32
N VAL A 198 7.72 -3.96 -8.10
CA VAL A 198 8.14 -5.22 -8.72
C VAL A 198 9.65 -5.34 -8.56
N GLU A 199 10.09 -6.41 -7.90
CA GLU A 199 11.51 -6.72 -7.71
C GLU A 199 11.80 -8.09 -8.31
N PRO A 200 12.56 -8.15 -9.41
CA PRO A 200 12.87 -9.40 -10.09
C PRO A 200 13.50 -10.45 -9.17
N GLY A 201 13.00 -11.70 -9.25
CA GLY A 201 13.45 -12.80 -8.40
C GLY A 201 13.02 -12.72 -6.93
N PHE A 202 12.29 -11.66 -6.55
CA PHE A 202 11.81 -11.46 -5.19
C PHE A 202 10.27 -11.44 -5.12
N VAL A 203 9.64 -10.30 -5.38
CA VAL A 203 8.17 -10.17 -5.27
C VAL A 203 7.59 -9.21 -6.30
N ILE A 204 6.30 -9.37 -6.60
CA ILE A 204 5.42 -8.33 -7.13
C ILE A 204 4.44 -7.90 -6.03
N GLN A 205 4.23 -6.59 -5.82
CA GLN A 205 3.39 -6.05 -4.75
C GLN A 205 2.37 -5.07 -5.31
N GLY A 206 1.11 -5.24 -4.91
CA GLY A 206 -0.03 -4.41 -5.29
C GLY A 206 -0.98 -4.15 -4.11
N GLY A 207 -2.22 -3.73 -4.42
CA GLY A 207 -3.26 -3.52 -3.40
C GLY A 207 -3.20 -2.18 -2.67
N ASP A 208 -2.33 -1.26 -3.11
CA ASP A 208 -2.26 0.11 -2.59
C ASP A 208 -3.12 1.06 -3.46
N PRO A 209 -4.19 1.66 -2.91
CA PRO A 209 -5.03 2.59 -3.65
C PRO A 209 -4.30 3.89 -4.05
N LEU A 210 -3.21 4.25 -3.36
CA LEU A 210 -2.39 5.42 -3.71
C LEU A 210 -1.26 5.07 -4.70
N GLY A 211 -0.90 3.79 -4.83
CA GLY A 211 0.21 3.34 -5.68
C GLY A 211 1.60 3.80 -5.20
N THR A 212 1.74 4.19 -3.94
CA THR A 212 2.97 4.75 -3.35
C THR A 212 3.65 3.84 -2.34
N GLY A 213 2.97 2.75 -1.94
CA GLY A 213 3.38 1.85 -0.86
C GLY A 213 2.87 2.27 0.52
N THR A 214 2.09 3.36 0.61
CA THR A 214 1.63 3.94 1.89
C THR A 214 0.12 3.95 2.07
N GLY A 215 -0.65 3.69 1.02
CA GLY A 215 -2.10 3.64 1.08
C GLY A 215 -2.63 2.32 1.61
N GLY A 216 -3.90 2.33 2.03
CA GLY A 216 -4.60 1.17 2.52
C GLY A 216 -6.08 1.43 2.67
N PRO A 217 -6.85 0.45 3.16
CA PRO A 217 -8.30 0.57 3.25
C PRO A 217 -8.79 1.41 4.45
N GLY A 218 -7.89 1.78 5.39
CA GLY A 218 -8.21 2.54 6.61
C GLY A 218 -8.06 1.71 7.90
N TYR A 219 -7.60 0.47 7.78
CA TYR A 219 -7.35 -0.43 8.90
C TYR A 219 -6.20 -1.40 8.60
N THR A 220 -5.77 -2.11 9.61
CA THR A 220 -4.76 -3.16 9.56
C THR A 220 -5.33 -4.48 10.06
N VAL A 221 -4.66 -5.61 9.76
CA VAL A 221 -5.07 -6.95 10.18
C VAL A 221 -3.99 -7.54 11.09
N PRO A 222 -4.34 -8.11 12.27
CA PRO A 222 -3.39 -8.78 13.15
C PRO A 222 -2.63 -9.90 12.42
N PRO A 223 -1.34 -10.16 12.74
CA PRO A 223 -0.55 -11.16 12.04
C PRO A 223 -1.06 -12.58 12.29
N GLU A 224 -1.08 -13.42 11.24
CA GLU A 224 -1.44 -14.84 11.26
C GLU A 224 -0.32 -15.67 10.58
N ILE A 225 0.86 -15.68 11.19
CA ILE A 225 2.08 -16.19 10.57
C ILE A 225 2.17 -17.72 10.79
N LYS A 226 1.89 -18.50 9.73
CA LYS A 226 1.95 -19.97 9.75
C LYS A 226 2.66 -20.54 8.51
N ALA A 227 2.15 -20.24 7.31
CA ALA A 227 2.65 -20.80 6.07
C ALA A 227 3.98 -20.17 5.61
N LYS A 228 4.69 -20.87 4.73
CA LYS A 228 6.01 -20.49 4.21
C LYS A 228 5.89 -19.76 2.87
N HIS A 229 6.92 -18.98 2.55
CA HIS A 229 7.03 -18.26 1.28
C HIS A 229 7.64 -19.15 0.18
N THR A 230 6.83 -20.04 -0.38
CA THR A 230 7.18 -20.80 -1.58
C THR A 230 7.14 -19.90 -2.81
N ASN A 231 7.52 -20.39 -4.00
CA ASN A 231 7.30 -19.66 -5.25
C ASN A 231 5.80 -19.48 -5.50
N GLY A 232 5.34 -18.25 -5.72
CA GLY A 232 3.92 -17.93 -5.90
C GLY A 232 3.13 -17.82 -4.59
N ALA A 233 3.78 -17.75 -3.43
CA ALA A 233 3.08 -17.48 -2.17
C ALA A 233 2.43 -16.10 -2.20
N LEU A 234 1.14 -16.03 -1.86
CA LEU A 234 0.36 -14.80 -1.72
C LEU A 234 0.37 -14.39 -0.24
N ALA A 235 0.98 -13.26 0.04
CA ALA A 235 1.22 -12.80 1.41
C ALA A 235 0.88 -11.32 1.59
N MET A 236 0.57 -10.93 2.84
CA MET A 236 0.23 -9.55 3.15
C MET A 236 1.48 -8.74 3.52
N ALA A 237 1.61 -7.56 2.92
CA ALA A 237 2.63 -6.60 3.28
C ALA A 237 2.39 -6.01 4.68
N ARG A 238 3.42 -5.53 5.35
CA ARG A 238 3.35 -4.81 6.62
C ARG A 238 4.46 -3.77 6.73
N GLN A 239 4.32 -2.85 7.64
CA GLN A 239 5.40 -1.94 8.00
C GLN A 239 6.50 -2.65 8.81
N GLY A 240 7.67 -2.03 8.95
CA GLY A 240 8.75 -2.55 9.78
C GLY A 240 8.34 -2.69 11.25
N GLY A 241 8.92 -3.67 11.95
CA GLY A 241 8.67 -3.93 13.37
C GLY A 241 8.71 -5.43 13.70
N PRO A 242 8.52 -5.80 14.99
CA PRO A 242 8.49 -7.19 15.41
C PRO A 242 7.37 -7.97 14.72
N ALA A 243 7.67 -9.17 14.22
CA ALA A 243 6.77 -9.92 13.33
C ALA A 243 5.43 -10.29 13.98
N GLN A 244 5.44 -10.68 15.25
CA GLN A 244 4.27 -11.15 15.98
C GLN A 244 3.32 -10.05 16.47
N THR A 245 3.78 -8.80 16.50
CA THR A 245 3.00 -7.67 17.05
C THR A 245 2.71 -6.59 16.02
N THR A 246 3.49 -6.51 14.93
CA THR A 246 3.25 -5.52 13.87
C THR A 246 2.13 -6.01 12.95
N PRO A 247 1.00 -5.31 12.87
CA PRO A 247 -0.10 -5.73 12.03
C PRO A 247 0.25 -5.65 10.55
N SER A 248 -0.38 -6.49 9.76
CA SER A 248 -0.34 -6.47 8.30
C SER A 248 -1.13 -5.29 7.75
N SER A 249 -0.78 -4.82 6.56
CA SER A 249 -1.63 -3.92 5.78
C SER A 249 -3.02 -4.53 5.59
N GLY A 250 -4.06 -3.71 5.58
CA GLY A 250 -5.41 -4.16 5.26
C GLY A 250 -5.61 -4.54 3.79
N SER A 251 -4.78 -4.03 2.86
CA SER A 251 -4.98 -4.30 1.42
C SER A 251 -3.71 -4.58 0.61
N GLN A 252 -2.54 -4.11 1.05
CA GLN A 252 -1.33 -4.34 0.27
C GLN A 252 -0.85 -5.78 0.41
N PHE A 253 -0.82 -6.49 -0.70
CA PHE A 253 -0.36 -7.87 -0.81
C PHE A 253 0.81 -7.99 -1.77
N TYR A 254 1.56 -9.08 -1.66
CA TYR A 254 2.60 -9.43 -2.63
C TYR A 254 2.52 -10.91 -3.00
N ILE A 255 3.08 -11.23 -4.18
CA ILE A 255 3.27 -12.60 -4.67
C ILE A 255 4.77 -12.81 -4.87
N THR A 256 5.31 -13.90 -4.34
CA THR A 256 6.73 -14.24 -4.46
C THR A 256 7.07 -14.80 -5.85
N LEU A 257 8.20 -14.36 -6.42
CA LEU A 257 8.72 -14.82 -7.72
C LEU A 257 9.65 -16.03 -7.60
N ALA A 258 10.05 -16.37 -6.37
CA ALA A 258 10.86 -17.53 -6.00
C ALA A 258 10.62 -17.85 -4.52
N PRO A 259 11.07 -19.00 -3.99
CA PRO A 259 11.03 -19.25 -2.55
C PRO A 259 11.79 -18.17 -1.77
N GLN A 260 11.15 -17.61 -0.73
CA GLN A 260 11.70 -16.50 0.06
C GLN A 260 11.77 -16.87 1.55
N SER A 261 12.62 -17.85 1.88
CA SER A 261 12.78 -18.35 3.26
C SER A 261 13.16 -17.26 4.28
N GLY A 262 13.82 -16.19 3.84
CA GLY A 262 14.13 -15.03 4.67
C GLY A 262 12.90 -14.24 5.17
N LEU A 263 11.71 -14.46 4.58
CA LEU A 263 10.43 -13.87 4.97
C LEU A 263 9.61 -14.80 5.88
N ASP A 264 9.98 -16.07 6.00
CA ASP A 264 9.29 -17.05 6.83
C ASP A 264 9.29 -16.62 8.31
N GLY A 265 8.17 -16.80 8.98
CA GLY A 265 7.99 -16.36 10.36
C GLY A 265 7.88 -14.83 10.56
N LYS A 266 7.83 -14.05 9.46
CA LYS A 266 7.80 -12.57 9.52
C LYS A 266 6.57 -11.93 8.89
N TYR A 267 5.93 -12.61 7.94
CA TYR A 267 4.75 -12.10 7.22
C TYR A 267 3.68 -13.18 7.14
N THR A 268 2.42 -12.78 7.06
CA THR A 268 1.30 -13.68 6.88
C THR A 268 1.16 -14.08 5.42
N VAL A 269 1.42 -15.35 5.12
CA VAL A 269 1.04 -15.98 3.85
C VAL A 269 -0.39 -16.48 4.01
N PHE A 270 -1.29 -16.03 3.13
CA PHE A 270 -2.73 -16.35 3.20
C PHE A 270 -3.26 -17.05 1.94
N GLY A 271 -2.36 -17.42 1.02
CA GLY A 271 -2.71 -18.17 -0.18
C GLY A 271 -1.49 -18.56 -1.02
N GLN A 272 -1.76 -19.32 -2.09
CA GLN A 272 -0.77 -19.83 -3.03
C GLN A 272 -1.30 -19.74 -4.46
N VAL A 273 -0.49 -19.21 -5.36
CA VAL A 273 -0.78 -19.24 -6.80
C VAL A 273 -0.76 -20.69 -7.29
N THR A 274 -1.89 -21.12 -7.85
CA THR A 274 -2.10 -22.46 -8.41
C THR A 274 -2.03 -22.46 -9.94
N SER A 275 -2.26 -21.29 -10.58
CA SER A 275 -2.14 -21.11 -12.04
C SER A 275 -1.75 -19.67 -12.36
N GLY A 276 -0.98 -19.47 -13.45
CA GLY A 276 -0.56 -18.15 -13.90
C GLY A 276 0.79 -17.68 -13.30
N LEU A 277 1.66 -18.58 -12.82
CA LEU A 277 3.02 -18.22 -12.37
C LEU A 277 3.83 -17.56 -13.50
N GLU A 278 3.62 -17.97 -14.75
CA GLU A 278 4.21 -17.34 -15.93
C GLU A 278 3.66 -15.93 -16.17
N VAL A 279 2.45 -15.63 -15.72
CA VAL A 279 1.88 -14.27 -15.72
C VAL A 279 2.52 -13.45 -14.62
N VAL A 280 2.63 -14.00 -13.39
CA VAL A 280 3.32 -13.35 -12.25
C VAL A 280 4.72 -12.91 -12.66
N ALA A 281 5.47 -13.77 -13.35
CA ALA A 281 6.84 -13.48 -13.82
C ALA A 281 6.91 -12.37 -14.89
N LYS A 282 5.82 -12.11 -15.62
CA LYS A 282 5.72 -11.06 -16.65
C LYS A 282 5.22 -9.72 -16.12
N ILE A 283 4.71 -9.66 -14.88
CA ILE A 283 4.20 -8.41 -14.31
C ILE A 283 5.32 -7.38 -14.18
N ALA A 284 5.05 -6.19 -14.64
CA ALA A 284 5.93 -5.03 -14.53
C ALA A 284 5.33 -3.97 -13.59
N ARG A 285 6.18 -3.10 -13.07
CA ARG A 285 5.73 -1.98 -12.25
C ARG A 285 4.78 -1.08 -13.03
N GLY A 286 3.60 -0.83 -12.46
CA GLY A 286 2.54 -0.03 -13.08
C GLY A 286 1.49 -0.87 -13.82
N ASP A 287 1.69 -2.18 -14.00
CA ASP A 287 0.64 -3.05 -14.53
C ASP A 287 -0.60 -3.01 -13.66
N VAL A 288 -1.76 -3.05 -14.30
CA VAL A 288 -3.05 -2.85 -13.65
C VAL A 288 -3.68 -4.18 -13.25
N ILE A 289 -4.17 -4.26 -12.02
CA ILE A 289 -5.12 -5.26 -11.56
C ILE A 289 -6.49 -4.85 -12.10
N GLN A 290 -6.94 -5.47 -13.17
CA GLN A 290 -8.23 -5.14 -13.80
C GLN A 290 -9.40 -5.47 -12.87
N SER A 291 -9.34 -6.63 -12.21
CA SER A 291 -10.30 -7.07 -11.19
C SER A 291 -9.72 -8.20 -10.35
N VAL A 292 -10.30 -8.40 -9.17
CA VAL A 292 -10.11 -9.61 -8.36
C VAL A 292 -11.48 -10.21 -8.11
N THR A 293 -11.68 -11.48 -8.48
CA THR A 293 -12.91 -12.24 -8.24
C THR A 293 -12.66 -13.41 -7.31
N ILE A 294 -13.65 -13.76 -6.52
CA ILE A 294 -13.57 -14.87 -5.55
C ILE A 294 -14.63 -15.92 -5.92
N GLU A 295 -14.17 -17.15 -6.11
CA GLU A 295 -15.01 -18.34 -6.18
C GLU A 295 -14.95 -19.06 -4.84
N GLU A 296 -16.11 -19.43 -4.31
CA GLU A 296 -16.29 -20.15 -3.04
C GLU A 296 -16.84 -21.54 -3.35
N LYS A 297 -16.19 -22.59 -2.85
CA LYS A 297 -16.54 -24.01 -3.06
C LYS A 297 -16.74 -24.73 -1.75
#